data_0e75d0bc56bf25023638e9c78e4e76e6
#
_entry.id   0e75d0bc56bf25023638e9c78e4e76e6
#
_cell.length_a   1.000
_cell.length_b   1.000
_cell.length_c   1.000
_cell.angle_alpha   90.00
_cell.angle_beta   90.00
_cell.angle_gamma   90.00
#
_symmetry.space_group_name_H-M   'P 1'
#
loop_
_entity.id
_entity.type
_entity.pdbx_description
1 polymer ?
#
loop_
_entity_poly.entity_id
_entity_poly.type
_entity_poly.pdbx_seq_one_letter_code
_entity_poly.pdbx_strand_id
1 'polypeptide(L)'
;MVFKYLAIALSVTLQAAPPAHADTTLVAVAANFAGAADAISAAFHVDTGHIAQITTGSTGKLYAQITEGAPFEVLLAADTKTPEKLVAEGQAVAASRFTYAIGGLTLWSVDADLIGADAKVALLSDKVRFVAIANPDLAPYGVAAQEALTKLGLWDEVQPKIVLGQNIGQVFAMASAGAADAAFVATSALAGPDAPVSGSRLDVPQDLFTPLRQDAVLLNAGKDNAAAVAFLAFLKGDKAHDIIKSFGYDLAE
;
A
#
# COMPACT_ATOMS: atom_id res chain seq x y z
N MET A 1 -50.00 38.02 54.75
CA MET A 1 -48.78 37.26 54.66
C MET A 1 -48.74 36.64 53.25
N VAL A 2 -48.02 37.27 52.30
CA VAL A 2 -48.07 36.84 50.88
C VAL A 2 -46.68 36.33 50.53
N PHE A 3 -46.52 35.03 50.34
CA PHE A 3 -45.29 34.39 49.88
C PHE A 3 -45.11 34.58 48.38
N LYS A 4 -44.08 35.30 47.93
CA LYS A 4 -43.63 35.41 46.55
C LYS A 4 -42.69 34.25 46.26
N TYR A 5 -43.07 33.31 45.34
CA TYR A 5 -42.19 32.31 44.78
C TYR A 5 -41.33 32.95 43.70
N LEU A 6 -40.02 32.93 43.87
CA LEU A 6 -39.04 33.34 42.89
C LEU A 6 -38.66 32.09 42.06
N ALA A 7 -39.13 32.01 40.80
CA ALA A 7 -38.74 30.96 39.88
C ALA A 7 -37.37 31.34 39.26
N ILE A 8 -36.33 30.59 39.54
CA ILE A 8 -35.02 30.69 38.89
C ILE A 8 -35.08 29.85 37.60
N ALA A 9 -35.13 30.49 36.45
CA ALA A 9 -34.99 29.85 35.15
C ALA A 9 -33.51 29.52 34.87
N LEU A 10 -33.15 28.23 34.90
CA LEU A 10 -31.80 27.75 34.54
C LEU A 10 -31.68 27.71 33.01
N SER A 11 -31.04 28.69 32.41
CA SER A 11 -30.75 28.73 30.96
C SER A 11 -29.57 27.79 30.67
N VAL A 12 -29.85 26.62 30.07
CA VAL A 12 -28.81 25.74 29.53
C VAL A 12 -28.39 26.32 28.17
N THR A 13 -27.26 26.98 28.10
CA THR A 13 -26.63 27.35 26.82
C THR A 13 -26.02 26.14 26.19
N LEU A 14 -26.65 25.63 25.11
CA LEU A 14 -26.10 24.60 24.25
C LEU A 14 -24.94 25.26 23.46
N GLN A 15 -23.70 25.04 23.88
CA GLN A 15 -22.54 25.46 23.11
C GLN A 15 -22.44 24.54 21.89
N ALA A 16 -22.74 25.07 20.71
CA ALA A 16 -22.44 24.39 19.45
C ALA A 16 -20.91 24.23 19.37
N ALA A 17 -20.44 22.97 19.22
CA ALA A 17 -19.05 22.70 18.92
C ALA A 17 -18.66 23.46 17.63
N PRO A 18 -17.47 24.07 17.55
CA PRO A 18 -17.03 24.70 16.31
C PRO A 18 -17.02 23.66 15.20
N PRO A 19 -17.36 24.05 13.95
CA PRO A 19 -17.28 23.12 12.83
C PRO A 19 -15.85 22.56 12.76
N ALA A 20 -15.71 21.25 12.70
CA ALA A 20 -14.42 20.61 12.48
C ALA A 20 -13.88 21.12 11.14
N HIS A 21 -12.74 21.82 11.15
CA HIS A 21 -12.08 22.24 9.92
C HIS A 21 -11.65 21.00 9.16
N ALA A 22 -11.95 20.96 7.85
CA ALA A 22 -11.45 19.95 6.95
C ALA A 22 -9.95 20.20 6.71
N ASP A 23 -9.10 19.38 7.31
CA ASP A 23 -7.66 19.46 7.11
C ASP A 23 -7.22 18.46 6.02
N THR A 24 -6.08 18.73 5.39
CA THR A 24 -5.47 17.85 4.38
C THR A 24 -4.22 17.21 4.96
N THR A 25 -4.01 15.92 4.69
CA THR A 25 -2.76 15.20 4.98
C THR A 25 -2.11 14.66 3.71
N LEU A 26 -0.77 14.70 3.65
CA LEU A 26 0.03 14.18 2.55
C LEU A 26 0.50 12.76 2.89
N VAL A 27 0.00 11.77 2.15
CA VAL A 27 0.26 10.35 2.40
C VAL A 27 1.16 9.78 1.31
N ALA A 28 2.37 9.35 1.69
CA ALA A 28 3.27 8.59 0.83
C ALA A 28 2.86 7.10 0.86
N VAL A 29 2.59 6.52 -0.30
CA VAL A 29 2.03 5.17 -0.42
C VAL A 29 2.87 4.30 -1.35
N ALA A 30 3.27 3.12 -0.90
CA ALA A 30 3.90 2.14 -1.76
C ALA A 30 2.96 1.74 -2.91
N ALA A 31 3.48 1.70 -4.14
CA ALA A 31 2.68 1.62 -5.37
C ALA A 31 1.77 0.38 -5.47
N ASN A 32 2.10 -0.72 -4.77
CA ASN A 32 1.23 -1.89 -4.69
C ASN A 32 -0.12 -1.59 -4.03
N PHE A 33 -0.16 -0.60 -3.13
CA PHE A 33 -1.34 -0.25 -2.33
C PHE A 33 -2.13 0.93 -2.92
N ALA A 34 -1.75 1.45 -4.09
CA ALA A 34 -2.33 2.65 -4.68
C ALA A 34 -3.87 2.58 -4.79
N GLY A 35 -4.43 1.54 -5.42
CA GLY A 35 -5.88 1.41 -5.59
C GLY A 35 -6.65 1.32 -4.26
N ALA A 36 -6.13 0.55 -3.30
CA ALA A 36 -6.73 0.48 -1.97
C ALA A 36 -6.63 1.82 -1.22
N ALA A 37 -5.49 2.53 -1.35
CA ALA A 37 -5.29 3.83 -0.72
C ALA A 37 -6.25 4.89 -1.28
N ASP A 38 -6.51 4.89 -2.58
CA ASP A 38 -7.48 5.80 -3.20
C ASP A 38 -8.90 5.53 -2.71
N ALA A 39 -9.30 4.26 -2.62
CA ALA A 39 -10.60 3.87 -2.06
C ALA A 39 -10.73 4.23 -0.58
N ILE A 40 -9.68 4.01 0.22
CA ILE A 40 -9.62 4.39 1.64
C ILE A 40 -9.66 5.92 1.79
N SER A 41 -8.93 6.68 0.97
CA SER A 41 -8.94 8.14 0.98
C SER A 41 -10.34 8.70 0.70
N ALA A 42 -11.04 8.13 -0.28
CA ALA A 42 -12.42 8.51 -0.59
C ALA A 42 -13.37 8.21 0.58
N ALA A 43 -13.27 7.03 1.20
CA ALA A 43 -14.06 6.65 2.35
C ALA A 43 -13.74 7.51 3.60
N PHE A 44 -12.47 7.82 3.82
CA PHE A 44 -12.00 8.70 4.88
C PHE A 44 -12.58 10.11 4.76
N HIS A 45 -12.58 10.66 3.53
CA HIS A 45 -13.17 11.98 3.27
C HIS A 45 -14.68 11.99 3.58
N VAL A 46 -15.41 10.97 3.15
CA VAL A 46 -16.86 10.87 3.41
C VAL A 46 -17.16 10.83 4.91
N ASP A 47 -16.37 10.10 5.69
CA ASP A 47 -16.66 9.88 7.11
C ASP A 47 -16.16 11.02 8.02
N THR A 48 -15.09 11.71 7.62
CA THR A 48 -14.42 12.68 8.50
C THR A 48 -14.43 14.13 7.96
N GLY A 49 -14.65 14.30 6.67
CA GLY A 49 -14.49 15.58 5.98
C GLY A 49 -13.02 15.93 5.68
N HIS A 50 -12.04 15.24 6.27
CA HIS A 50 -10.61 15.44 5.98
C HIS A 50 -10.24 14.91 4.60
N ILE A 51 -9.10 15.38 4.06
CA ILE A 51 -8.58 14.95 2.75
C ILE A 51 -7.22 14.29 2.93
N ALA A 52 -7.09 13.04 2.46
CA ALA A 52 -5.80 12.37 2.33
C ALA A 52 -5.33 12.47 0.88
N GLN A 53 -4.28 13.24 0.63
CA GLN A 53 -3.66 13.35 -0.70
C GLN A 53 -2.62 12.25 -0.86
N ILE A 54 -2.88 11.33 -1.80
CA ILE A 54 -2.05 10.16 -2.03
C ILE A 54 -0.94 10.47 -3.04
N THR A 55 0.30 10.13 -2.68
CA THR A 55 1.45 10.13 -3.59
C THR A 55 2.07 8.74 -3.60
N THR A 56 2.20 8.14 -4.78
CA THR A 56 2.67 6.77 -4.92
C THR A 56 4.11 6.66 -5.40
N GLY A 57 4.82 5.64 -4.91
CA GLY A 57 6.19 5.35 -5.33
C GLY A 57 6.67 3.97 -4.86
N SER A 58 7.91 3.61 -5.17
CA SER A 58 8.54 2.48 -4.47
C SER A 58 8.87 2.88 -3.03
N THR A 59 8.82 1.94 -2.10
CA THR A 59 9.12 2.19 -0.66
C THR A 59 10.47 2.87 -0.48
N GLY A 60 11.52 2.41 -1.16
CA GLY A 60 12.86 3.01 -1.07
C GLY A 60 12.94 4.43 -1.63
N LYS A 61 12.22 4.73 -2.73
CA LYS A 61 12.14 6.10 -3.27
C LYS A 61 11.40 7.05 -2.33
N LEU A 62 10.30 6.59 -1.74
CA LEU A 62 9.54 7.37 -0.76
C LEU A 62 10.40 7.63 0.50
N TYR A 63 11.14 6.62 0.97
CA TYR A 63 12.10 6.79 2.06
C TYR A 63 13.12 7.88 1.75
N ALA A 64 13.75 7.84 0.57
CA ALA A 64 14.73 8.85 0.17
C ALA A 64 14.10 10.26 0.14
N GLN A 65 12.90 10.42 -0.40
CA GLN A 65 12.19 11.69 -0.41
C GLN A 65 11.89 12.19 1.01
N ILE A 66 11.47 11.31 1.93
CA ILE A 66 11.21 11.68 3.33
C ILE A 66 12.50 12.16 4.00
N THR A 67 13.60 11.45 3.84
CA THR A 67 14.89 11.84 4.44
C THR A 67 15.48 13.10 3.83
N GLU A 68 15.12 13.43 2.60
CA GLU A 68 15.46 14.69 1.92
C GLU A 68 14.50 15.85 2.26
N GLY A 69 13.52 15.62 3.14
CA GLY A 69 12.62 16.66 3.66
C GLY A 69 11.34 16.85 2.86
N ALA A 70 10.92 15.88 2.06
CA ALA A 70 9.60 15.92 1.43
C ALA A 70 8.50 16.03 2.51
N PRO A 71 7.45 16.84 2.32
CA PRO A 71 6.48 17.18 3.34
C PRO A 71 5.40 16.10 3.53
N PHE A 72 5.78 14.83 3.42
CA PHE A 72 4.87 13.73 3.73
C PHE A 72 4.62 13.64 5.23
N GLU A 73 3.40 13.30 5.58
CA GLU A 73 2.93 13.25 6.96
C GLU A 73 2.63 11.82 7.43
N VAL A 74 2.29 10.93 6.49
CA VAL A 74 2.06 9.51 6.71
C VAL A 74 2.81 8.73 5.64
N LEU A 75 3.41 7.59 6.04
CA LEU A 75 3.96 6.60 5.12
C LEU A 75 3.21 5.28 5.25
N LEU A 76 2.74 4.75 4.12
CA LEU A 76 2.27 3.37 3.95
C LEU A 76 3.33 2.62 3.13
N ALA A 77 4.22 1.91 3.82
CA ALA A 77 5.31 1.16 3.19
C ALA A 77 4.88 -0.24 2.76
N ALA A 78 5.59 -0.85 1.81
CA ALA A 78 5.40 -2.24 1.43
C ALA A 78 6.28 -3.22 2.22
N ASP A 79 6.93 -2.75 3.28
CA ASP A 79 7.74 -3.54 4.22
C ASP A 79 7.60 -3.01 5.65
N THR A 80 8.23 -3.69 6.62
CA THR A 80 8.33 -3.25 8.01
C THR A 80 9.64 -2.52 8.28
N LYS A 81 10.69 -2.79 7.50
CA LYS A 81 12.07 -2.30 7.73
C LYS A 81 12.18 -0.80 7.53
N THR A 82 11.51 -0.26 6.50
CA THR A 82 11.58 1.17 6.18
C THR A 82 10.92 2.03 7.27
N PRO A 83 9.69 1.75 7.76
CA PRO A 83 9.13 2.45 8.91
C PRO A 83 9.96 2.30 10.18
N GLU A 84 10.54 1.11 10.46
CA GLU A 84 11.46 0.91 11.57
C GLU A 84 12.70 1.82 11.48
N LYS A 85 13.29 1.91 10.29
CA LYS A 85 14.45 2.75 10.03
C LYS A 85 14.13 4.24 10.24
N LEU A 86 12.99 4.73 9.72
CA LEU A 86 12.54 6.11 9.94
C LEU A 86 12.32 6.43 11.42
N VAL A 87 11.78 5.48 12.19
CA VAL A 87 11.66 5.63 13.65
C VAL A 87 13.03 5.71 14.31
N ALA A 88 13.97 4.81 13.97
CA ALA A 88 15.33 4.80 14.52
C ALA A 88 16.11 6.08 14.18
N GLU A 89 15.85 6.68 13.02
CA GLU A 89 16.45 7.94 12.56
C GLU A 89 15.74 9.18 13.12
N GLY A 90 14.70 9.01 13.94
CA GLY A 90 13.96 10.12 14.54
C GLY A 90 13.10 10.89 13.53
N GLN A 91 12.73 10.29 12.38
CA GLN A 91 11.89 10.89 11.34
C GLN A 91 10.40 10.57 11.51
N ALA A 92 10.07 9.56 12.35
CA ALA A 92 8.71 9.07 12.53
C ALA A 92 8.39 8.81 14.01
N VAL A 93 7.09 8.84 14.34
CA VAL A 93 6.56 8.61 15.68
C VAL A 93 6.46 7.12 15.96
N ALA A 94 7.33 6.59 16.81
CA ALA A 94 7.46 5.15 17.08
C ALA A 94 6.13 4.46 17.48
N ALA A 95 5.35 5.11 18.35
CA ALA A 95 4.07 4.56 18.84
C ALA A 95 2.96 4.49 17.77
N SER A 96 3.16 5.13 16.62
CA SER A 96 2.18 5.13 15.53
C SER A 96 2.32 3.97 14.56
N ARG A 97 3.46 3.25 14.58
CA ARG A 97 3.75 2.17 13.64
C ARG A 97 2.89 0.93 13.88
N PHE A 98 2.32 0.39 12.82
CA PHE A 98 1.58 -0.89 12.84
C PHE A 98 1.55 -1.51 11.44
N THR A 99 1.38 -2.85 11.38
CA THR A 99 1.14 -3.56 10.12
C THR A 99 -0.31 -3.37 9.70
N TYR A 100 -0.54 -2.75 8.53
CA TYR A 100 -1.88 -2.48 8.00
C TYR A 100 -2.35 -3.51 6.98
N ALA A 101 -1.41 -4.22 6.31
CA ALA A 101 -1.72 -5.23 5.30
C ALA A 101 -0.60 -6.26 5.16
N ILE A 102 -0.94 -7.44 4.63
CA ILE A 102 0.02 -8.44 4.17
C ILE A 102 -0.28 -8.68 2.69
N GLY A 103 0.74 -8.45 1.84
CA GLY A 103 0.60 -8.55 0.38
C GLY A 103 0.94 -9.92 -0.16
N GLY A 104 0.34 -10.26 -1.31
CA GLY A 104 0.68 -11.43 -2.12
C GLY A 104 1.48 -11.05 -3.38
N LEU A 105 2.24 -12.02 -3.90
CA LEU A 105 2.99 -11.94 -5.15
C LEU A 105 2.39 -12.91 -6.16
N THR A 106 2.19 -12.46 -7.40
CA THR A 106 1.62 -13.26 -8.49
C THR A 106 2.47 -13.12 -9.74
N LEU A 107 2.81 -14.22 -10.38
CA LEU A 107 3.32 -14.25 -11.75
C LEU A 107 2.12 -14.11 -12.70
N TRP A 108 2.15 -13.11 -13.59
CA TRP A 108 1.03 -12.75 -14.44
C TRP A 108 1.48 -12.42 -15.86
N SER A 109 0.61 -12.70 -16.84
CA SER A 109 0.73 -12.31 -18.24
C SER A 109 -0.62 -11.90 -18.80
N VAL A 110 -0.64 -10.97 -19.76
CA VAL A 110 -1.84 -10.66 -20.55
C VAL A 110 -2.23 -11.80 -21.49
N ASP A 111 -1.27 -12.65 -21.89
CA ASP A 111 -1.52 -13.87 -22.70
C ASP A 111 -2.21 -14.90 -21.79
N ALA A 112 -3.45 -15.27 -22.13
CA ALA A 112 -4.27 -16.19 -21.36
C ALA A 112 -3.71 -17.62 -21.30
N ASP A 113 -2.82 -17.99 -22.23
CA ASP A 113 -2.29 -19.34 -22.40
C ASP A 113 -0.81 -19.46 -21.98
N LEU A 114 -0.17 -18.37 -21.51
CA LEU A 114 1.26 -18.37 -21.21
C LEU A 114 1.58 -19.03 -19.86
N ILE A 115 0.85 -18.67 -18.81
CA ILE A 115 1.13 -19.08 -17.44
C ILE A 115 0.15 -20.17 -17.04
N GLY A 116 0.70 -21.39 -16.89
CA GLY A 116 -0.02 -22.55 -16.35
C GLY A 116 0.29 -22.77 -14.87
N ALA A 117 0.20 -24.03 -14.45
CA ALA A 117 0.43 -24.43 -13.06
C ALA A 117 1.92 -24.48 -12.64
N ASP A 118 2.85 -24.34 -13.59
CA ASP A 118 4.30 -24.43 -13.36
C ASP A 118 5.00 -23.17 -13.86
N ALA A 119 5.55 -22.41 -12.91
CA ALA A 119 6.30 -21.18 -13.18
C ALA A 119 7.54 -21.45 -14.06
N LYS A 120 8.23 -22.58 -13.88
CA LYS A 120 9.42 -22.95 -14.66
C LYS A 120 9.07 -23.12 -16.12
N VAL A 121 8.02 -23.87 -16.43
CA VAL A 121 7.55 -24.11 -17.79
C VAL A 121 7.18 -22.78 -18.47
N ALA A 122 6.49 -21.90 -17.76
CA ALA A 122 6.11 -20.59 -18.27
C ALA A 122 7.33 -19.69 -18.55
N LEU A 123 8.18 -19.48 -17.55
CA LEU A 123 9.31 -18.54 -17.62
C LEU A 123 10.43 -18.97 -18.56
N LEU A 124 10.62 -20.27 -18.75
CA LEU A 124 11.63 -20.82 -19.67
C LEU A 124 11.09 -21.09 -21.09
N SER A 125 9.80 -20.82 -21.33
CA SER A 125 9.20 -20.90 -22.67
C SER A 125 9.89 -19.94 -23.65
N ASP A 126 10.03 -20.35 -24.91
CA ASP A 126 10.52 -19.50 -25.99
C ASP A 126 9.61 -18.30 -26.27
N LYS A 127 8.36 -18.32 -25.79
CA LYS A 127 7.43 -17.20 -25.85
C LYS A 127 7.82 -16.05 -24.90
N VAL A 128 8.59 -16.34 -23.84
CA VAL A 128 8.99 -15.35 -22.82
C VAL A 128 10.37 -14.80 -23.13
N ARG A 129 10.40 -13.59 -23.66
CA ARG A 129 11.63 -12.82 -23.94
C ARG A 129 11.95 -11.86 -22.81
N PHE A 130 10.91 -11.28 -22.19
CA PHE A 130 11.04 -10.30 -21.11
C PHE A 130 10.15 -10.66 -19.94
N VAL A 131 10.76 -10.61 -18.75
CA VAL A 131 10.10 -10.81 -17.45
C VAL A 131 10.25 -9.54 -16.63
N ALA A 132 9.16 -8.83 -16.34
CA ALA A 132 9.21 -7.63 -15.54
C ALA A 132 9.18 -7.93 -14.06
N ILE A 133 10.10 -7.33 -13.30
CA ILE A 133 10.08 -7.27 -11.83
C ILE A 133 10.29 -5.83 -11.37
N ALA A 134 9.83 -5.48 -10.17
CA ALA A 134 10.22 -4.21 -9.56
C ALA A 134 11.72 -4.25 -9.20
N ASN A 135 12.39 -3.09 -9.28
CA ASN A 135 13.81 -3.03 -8.91
C ASN A 135 13.99 -3.44 -7.43
N PRO A 136 14.73 -4.53 -7.13
CA PRO A 136 14.94 -5.01 -5.76
C PRO A 136 15.62 -3.98 -4.85
N ASP A 137 16.44 -3.08 -5.39
CA ASP A 137 17.10 -2.02 -4.62
C ASP A 137 16.12 -0.96 -4.11
N LEU A 138 14.93 -0.88 -4.72
CA LEU A 138 13.95 0.18 -4.45
C LEU A 138 12.61 -0.34 -3.89
N ALA A 139 12.26 -1.59 -4.17
CA ALA A 139 10.91 -2.09 -3.94
C ALA A 139 10.89 -3.48 -3.28
N PRO A 140 10.17 -3.65 -2.15
CA PRO A 140 10.04 -4.93 -1.46
C PRO A 140 9.47 -6.05 -2.35
N TYR A 141 8.56 -5.73 -3.26
CA TYR A 141 8.04 -6.70 -4.24
C TYR A 141 9.10 -7.18 -5.24
N GLY A 142 10.12 -6.35 -5.53
CA GLY A 142 11.25 -6.76 -6.34
C GLY A 142 12.14 -7.76 -5.61
N VAL A 143 12.40 -7.52 -4.31
CA VAL A 143 13.11 -8.46 -3.44
C VAL A 143 12.35 -9.79 -3.37
N ALA A 144 11.02 -9.75 -3.17
CA ALA A 144 10.19 -10.96 -3.13
C ALA A 144 10.23 -11.76 -4.43
N ALA A 145 10.20 -11.09 -5.59
CA ALA A 145 10.33 -11.76 -6.89
C ALA A 145 11.71 -12.42 -7.07
N GLN A 146 12.78 -11.73 -6.67
CA GLN A 146 14.14 -12.27 -6.70
C GLN A 146 14.29 -13.48 -5.77
N GLU A 147 13.77 -13.39 -4.53
CA GLU A 147 13.78 -14.49 -3.58
C GLU A 147 13.03 -15.72 -4.12
N ALA A 148 11.84 -15.50 -4.69
CA ALA A 148 11.03 -16.58 -5.27
C ALA A 148 11.76 -17.27 -6.44
N LEU A 149 12.30 -16.51 -7.37
CA LEU A 149 13.08 -17.04 -8.49
C LEU A 149 14.33 -17.79 -8.01
N THR A 150 15.01 -17.30 -6.99
CA THR A 150 16.19 -17.95 -6.39
C THR A 150 15.83 -19.27 -5.73
N LYS A 151 14.76 -19.31 -4.92
CA LYS A 151 14.30 -20.54 -4.26
C LYS A 151 13.76 -21.59 -5.24
N LEU A 152 13.18 -21.15 -6.36
CA LEU A 152 12.79 -22.02 -7.46
C LEU A 152 13.99 -22.53 -8.28
N GLY A 153 15.21 -22.01 -8.07
CA GLY A 153 16.39 -22.31 -8.85
C GLY A 153 16.33 -21.76 -10.28
N LEU A 154 15.55 -20.68 -10.49
CA LEU A 154 15.30 -20.09 -11.80
C LEU A 154 16.01 -18.74 -12.01
N TRP A 155 16.64 -18.18 -10.97
CA TRP A 155 17.20 -16.83 -11.04
C TRP A 155 18.20 -16.67 -12.18
N ASP A 156 19.20 -17.57 -12.28
CA ASP A 156 20.27 -17.45 -13.28
C ASP A 156 19.76 -17.59 -14.73
N GLU A 157 18.72 -18.44 -14.93
CA GLU A 157 18.13 -18.68 -16.24
C GLU A 157 17.19 -17.53 -16.67
N VAL A 158 16.50 -16.89 -15.71
CA VAL A 158 15.54 -15.80 -15.96
C VAL A 158 16.21 -14.43 -15.95
N GLN A 159 17.29 -14.24 -15.19
CA GLN A 159 17.99 -12.95 -15.06
C GLN A 159 18.31 -12.27 -16.40
N PRO A 160 18.76 -12.95 -17.46
CA PRO A 160 19.01 -12.30 -18.76
C PRO A 160 17.76 -11.76 -19.44
N LYS A 161 16.56 -12.20 -19.02
CA LYS A 161 15.26 -11.77 -19.55
C LYS A 161 14.65 -10.66 -18.69
N ILE A 162 15.24 -10.32 -17.53
CA ILE A 162 14.64 -9.39 -16.56
C ILE A 162 14.68 -7.96 -17.09
N VAL A 163 13.53 -7.30 -17.02
CA VAL A 163 13.36 -5.87 -17.17
C VAL A 163 12.85 -5.27 -15.87
N LEU A 164 13.46 -4.15 -15.44
CA LEU A 164 13.20 -3.55 -14.13
C LEU A 164 12.19 -2.39 -14.22
N GLY A 165 11.12 -2.46 -13.43
CA GLY A 165 10.25 -1.34 -13.13
C GLY A 165 10.74 -0.57 -11.91
N GLN A 166 10.56 0.75 -11.87
CA GLN A 166 10.91 1.59 -10.71
C GLN A 166 10.09 1.27 -9.44
N ASN A 167 8.90 0.70 -9.65
CA ASN A 167 8.00 0.20 -8.62
C ASN A 167 7.08 -0.88 -9.21
N ILE A 168 6.30 -1.55 -8.37
CA ILE A 168 5.45 -2.67 -8.79
C ILE A 168 4.27 -2.23 -9.68
N GLY A 169 3.79 -0.99 -9.56
CA GLY A 169 2.75 -0.44 -10.44
C GLY A 169 3.27 -0.27 -11.88
N GLN A 170 4.53 0.18 -12.05
CA GLN A 170 5.17 0.25 -13.36
C GLN A 170 5.34 -1.14 -13.98
N VAL A 171 5.70 -2.15 -13.16
CA VAL A 171 5.81 -3.55 -13.63
C VAL A 171 4.48 -4.05 -14.18
N PHE A 172 3.39 -3.80 -13.46
CA PHE A 172 2.04 -4.13 -13.92
C PHE A 172 1.70 -3.42 -15.23
N ALA A 173 2.01 -2.12 -15.34
CA ALA A 173 1.79 -1.35 -16.57
C ALA A 173 2.61 -1.88 -17.76
N MET A 174 3.87 -2.28 -17.55
CA MET A 174 4.73 -2.88 -18.59
C MET A 174 4.13 -4.18 -19.12
N ALA A 175 3.69 -5.08 -18.27
CA ALA A 175 3.06 -6.33 -18.69
C ALA A 175 1.70 -6.09 -19.34
N SER A 176 0.87 -5.18 -18.79
CA SER A 176 -0.42 -4.81 -19.38
C SER A 176 -0.31 -4.22 -20.79
N ALA A 177 0.77 -3.49 -21.05
CA ALA A 177 1.06 -2.92 -22.36
C ALA A 177 1.79 -3.88 -23.33
N GLY A 178 2.09 -5.12 -22.90
CA GLY A 178 2.87 -6.08 -23.69
C GLY A 178 4.36 -5.73 -23.85
N ALA A 179 4.89 -4.82 -23.03
CA ALA A 179 6.32 -4.51 -22.97
C ALA A 179 7.14 -5.59 -22.24
N ALA A 180 6.46 -6.43 -21.45
CA ALA A 180 7.00 -7.68 -20.90
C ALA A 180 5.99 -8.80 -21.15
N ASP A 181 6.51 -9.98 -21.49
CA ASP A 181 5.67 -11.15 -21.78
C ASP A 181 5.08 -11.75 -20.49
N ALA A 182 5.83 -11.68 -19.39
CA ALA A 182 5.40 -12.07 -18.04
C ALA A 182 5.91 -11.07 -17.01
N ALA A 183 5.27 -11.01 -15.85
CA ALA A 183 5.66 -10.11 -14.76
C ALA A 183 5.32 -10.68 -13.38
N PHE A 184 6.17 -10.40 -12.40
CA PHE A 184 5.81 -10.58 -10.98
C PHE A 184 5.12 -9.30 -10.50
N VAL A 185 3.83 -9.40 -10.23
CA VAL A 185 2.97 -8.27 -9.83
C VAL A 185 2.45 -8.44 -8.40
N ALA A 186 1.97 -7.37 -7.79
CA ALA A 186 1.22 -7.48 -6.56
C ALA A 186 -0.13 -8.17 -6.85
N THR A 187 -0.52 -9.16 -6.03
CA THR A 187 -1.82 -9.84 -6.16
C THR A 187 -2.98 -8.84 -6.15
N SER A 188 -2.83 -7.76 -5.41
CA SER A 188 -3.81 -6.65 -5.35
C SER A 188 -4.09 -5.97 -6.70
N ALA A 189 -3.13 -5.96 -7.63
CA ALA A 189 -3.36 -5.42 -8.97
C ALA A 189 -4.31 -6.29 -9.81
N LEU A 190 -4.54 -7.53 -9.39
CA LEU A 190 -5.40 -8.52 -10.05
C LEU A 190 -6.69 -8.82 -9.25
N ALA A 191 -6.92 -8.14 -8.13
CA ALA A 191 -8.04 -8.40 -7.22
C ALA A 191 -8.97 -7.20 -7.02
N GLY A 192 -8.52 -5.97 -7.28
CA GLY A 192 -9.33 -4.76 -7.09
C GLY A 192 -10.45 -4.62 -8.13
N PRO A 193 -11.31 -3.61 -7.98
CA PRO A 193 -12.45 -3.38 -8.87
C PRO A 193 -12.04 -3.11 -10.33
N ASP A 194 -10.82 -2.59 -10.55
CA ASP A 194 -10.25 -2.32 -11.86
C ASP A 194 -9.31 -3.44 -12.34
N ALA A 195 -9.38 -4.62 -11.71
CA ALA A 195 -8.55 -5.76 -12.06
C ALA A 195 -8.80 -6.21 -13.52
N PRO A 196 -7.75 -6.64 -14.25
CA PRO A 196 -7.91 -7.13 -15.62
C PRO A 196 -8.79 -8.39 -15.63
N VAL A 197 -9.70 -8.44 -16.60
CA VAL A 197 -10.66 -9.56 -16.77
C VAL A 197 -10.01 -10.75 -17.49
N SER A 198 -8.83 -10.56 -18.09
CA SER A 198 -8.15 -11.54 -18.95
C SER A 198 -6.67 -11.69 -18.57
N GLY A 199 -6.08 -12.74 -19.10
CA GLY A 199 -4.68 -13.09 -18.86
C GLY A 199 -4.55 -14.41 -18.12
N SER A 200 -3.32 -14.84 -17.92
CA SER A 200 -2.98 -16.04 -17.14
C SER A 200 -2.16 -15.66 -15.92
N ARG A 201 -2.31 -16.43 -14.82
CA ARG A 201 -1.61 -16.12 -13.58
C ARG A 201 -1.28 -17.39 -12.79
N LEU A 202 -0.26 -17.25 -11.95
CA LEU A 202 0.11 -18.23 -10.92
C LEU A 202 0.46 -17.45 -9.65
N ASP A 203 -0.31 -17.64 -8.59
CA ASP A 203 0.01 -17.06 -7.30
C ASP A 203 1.25 -17.73 -6.72
N VAL A 204 2.23 -16.91 -6.34
CA VAL A 204 3.52 -17.42 -5.84
C VAL A 204 3.34 -17.91 -4.40
N PRO A 205 3.68 -19.18 -4.10
CA PRO A 205 3.59 -19.69 -2.74
C PRO A 205 4.37 -18.85 -1.73
N GLN A 206 3.76 -18.62 -0.56
CA GLN A 206 4.31 -17.74 0.48
C GLN A 206 5.66 -18.18 1.04
N ASP A 207 5.96 -19.47 0.99
CA ASP A 207 7.24 -20.06 1.44
C ASP A 207 8.41 -19.75 0.49
N LEU A 208 8.13 -19.24 -0.72
CA LEU A 208 9.14 -18.86 -1.70
C LEU A 208 9.72 -17.45 -1.50
N PHE A 209 9.13 -16.63 -0.65
CA PHE A 209 9.62 -15.27 -0.39
C PHE A 209 9.33 -14.82 1.06
N THR A 210 10.05 -13.81 1.52
CA THR A 210 9.80 -13.19 2.83
C THR A 210 8.40 -12.55 2.83
N PRO A 211 7.55 -12.81 3.86
CA PRO A 211 6.21 -12.25 3.93
C PRO A 211 6.19 -10.73 3.74
N LEU A 212 5.36 -10.26 2.81
CA LEU A 212 5.22 -8.84 2.50
C LEU A 212 4.31 -8.15 3.53
N ARG A 213 4.77 -8.13 4.80
CA ARG A 213 4.13 -7.36 5.87
C ARG A 213 4.38 -5.88 5.63
N GLN A 214 3.32 -5.09 5.60
CA GLN A 214 3.33 -3.68 5.21
C GLN A 214 2.98 -2.81 6.40
N ASP A 215 3.88 -1.91 6.80
CA ASP A 215 3.68 -1.06 7.95
C ASP A 215 3.31 0.37 7.55
N ALA A 216 2.39 0.93 8.32
CA ALA A 216 2.06 2.35 8.34
C ALA A 216 2.80 3.05 9.47
N VAL A 217 3.17 4.33 9.27
CA VAL A 217 3.76 5.16 10.31
C VAL A 217 3.42 6.63 10.11
N LEU A 218 3.22 7.37 11.22
CA LEU A 218 3.12 8.82 11.25
C LEU A 218 4.51 9.42 11.19
N LEU A 219 4.76 10.28 10.22
CA LEU A 219 6.00 11.04 10.13
C LEU A 219 5.96 12.25 11.06
N ASN A 220 7.10 12.73 11.51
CA ASN A 220 7.16 13.89 12.41
C ASN A 220 6.54 15.16 11.83
N ALA A 221 6.54 15.30 10.49
CA ALA A 221 5.86 16.41 9.82
C ALA A 221 4.34 16.42 10.07
N GLY A 222 3.74 15.24 10.25
CA GLY A 222 2.29 15.08 10.45
C GLY A 222 1.84 14.97 11.90
N LYS A 223 2.75 14.99 12.89
CA LYS A 223 2.42 14.71 14.30
C LYS A 223 1.37 15.63 14.90
N ASP A 224 1.32 16.88 14.43
CA ASP A 224 0.40 17.92 14.90
C ASP A 224 -0.76 18.17 13.91
N ASN A 225 -0.83 17.40 12.80
CA ASN A 225 -1.92 17.46 11.82
C ASN A 225 -3.04 16.48 12.20
N ALA A 226 -4.21 17.02 12.54
CA ALA A 226 -5.38 16.22 12.93
C ALA A 226 -5.81 15.23 11.84
N ALA A 227 -5.73 15.60 10.55
CA ALA A 227 -6.07 14.74 9.43
C ALA A 227 -5.10 13.55 9.31
N ALA A 228 -3.79 13.74 9.56
CA ALA A 228 -2.81 12.65 9.51
C ALA A 228 -3.04 11.61 10.62
N VAL A 229 -3.30 12.10 11.85
CA VAL A 229 -3.62 11.25 13.00
C VAL A 229 -4.94 10.51 12.78
N ALA A 230 -5.97 11.21 12.30
CA ALA A 230 -7.27 10.62 11.99
C ALA A 230 -7.19 9.58 10.85
N PHE A 231 -6.35 9.82 9.83
CA PHE A 231 -6.16 8.86 8.73
C PHE A 231 -5.55 7.54 9.22
N LEU A 232 -4.54 7.57 10.09
CA LEU A 232 -3.97 6.36 10.68
C LEU A 232 -4.97 5.64 11.61
N ALA A 233 -5.81 6.39 12.33
CA ALA A 233 -6.88 5.79 13.13
C ALA A 233 -7.94 5.13 12.23
N PHE A 234 -8.34 5.79 11.13
CA PHE A 234 -9.27 5.26 10.15
C PHE A 234 -8.75 3.97 9.50
N LEU A 235 -7.45 3.93 9.18
CA LEU A 235 -6.80 2.75 8.58
C LEU A 235 -6.87 1.49 9.45
N LYS A 236 -7.04 1.65 10.77
CA LYS A 236 -7.23 0.56 11.74
C LYS A 236 -8.70 0.14 11.93
N GLY A 237 -9.63 0.86 11.34
CA GLY A 237 -11.06 0.62 11.49
C GLY A 237 -11.60 -0.42 10.49
N ASP A 238 -12.77 -0.99 10.82
CA ASP A 238 -13.40 -2.06 10.05
C ASP A 238 -13.62 -1.68 8.58
N LYS A 239 -14.00 -0.43 8.30
CA LYS A 239 -14.26 0.06 6.94
C LYS A 239 -12.99 0.02 6.07
N ALA A 240 -11.84 0.44 6.61
CA ALA A 240 -10.58 0.34 5.91
C ALA A 240 -10.13 -1.12 5.76
N HIS A 241 -10.34 -1.95 6.79
CA HIS A 241 -10.06 -3.38 6.73
C HIS A 241 -10.88 -4.11 5.64
N ASP A 242 -12.15 -3.77 5.49
CA ASP A 242 -12.99 -4.34 4.43
C ASP A 242 -12.50 -3.92 3.03
N ILE A 243 -12.11 -2.65 2.87
CA ILE A 243 -11.50 -2.17 1.62
C ILE A 243 -10.19 -2.93 1.35
N ILE A 244 -9.29 -3.04 2.33
CA ILE A 244 -8.01 -3.73 2.21
C ILE A 244 -8.22 -5.17 1.74
N LYS A 245 -9.15 -5.91 2.36
CA LYS A 245 -9.50 -7.29 1.97
C LYS A 245 -10.08 -7.36 0.56
N SER A 246 -10.90 -6.39 0.14
CA SER A 246 -11.49 -6.37 -1.20
C SER A 246 -10.45 -6.24 -2.32
N PHE A 247 -9.26 -5.71 -2.00
CA PHE A 247 -8.10 -5.66 -2.88
C PHE A 247 -7.17 -6.89 -2.75
N GLY A 248 -7.60 -7.95 -2.05
CA GLY A 248 -6.85 -9.19 -1.96
C GLY A 248 -5.65 -9.16 -1.00
N TYR A 249 -5.65 -8.26 -0.03
CA TYR A 249 -4.69 -8.27 1.07
C TYR A 249 -5.22 -9.07 2.26
N ASP A 250 -4.30 -9.70 2.99
CA ASP A 250 -4.56 -10.20 4.32
C ASP A 250 -4.31 -9.10 5.37
N LEU A 251 -4.96 -9.22 6.52
CA LEU A 251 -4.71 -8.39 7.69
C LEU A 251 -3.75 -9.09 8.65
N ALA A 252 -2.99 -8.30 9.42
CA ALA A 252 -2.25 -8.82 10.55
C ALA A 252 -3.21 -9.19 11.68
N GLU A 253 -3.01 -10.37 12.28
CA GLU A 253 -3.70 -10.79 13.51
C GLU A 253 -3.28 -9.97 14.71
#